data_d3352a66667e7ce6fabbc356a6fe7933
#
_entry.id   d3352a66667e7ce6fabbc356a6fe7933
#
_cell.length_a   1.000
_cell.length_b   1.000
_cell.length_c   1.000
_cell.angle_alpha   90.00
_cell.angle_beta   90.00
_cell.angle_gamma   90.00
#
_symmetry.space_group_name_H-M   'P 1'
#
loop_
_entity.id
_entity.type
_entity.pdbx_description
1 polymer ?
#
loop_
_entity_poly.entity_id
_entity_poly.type
_entity_poly.pdbx_seq_one_letter_code
_entity_poly.pdbx_strand_id
1 'polypeptide(L)'
;MPKKKVSATKPGSPTQQRLWLMYPPKLIKQPFIWEVARKFKVVTNIRQASVTDEIGIVCLELDGPRDEVKAAIKWLEKNGVNVEPVEISVMES
;
A
#
# COMPACT_ATOMS: atom_id res chain seq x y z
N MET A 1 -11.84 -19.98 -8.89
CA MET A 1 -11.96 -19.80 -8.29
C MET A 1 -12.32 -18.86 -7.68
N PRO A 2 -12.70 -18.44 -7.58
CA PRO A 2 -13.12 -17.40 -6.96
C PRO A 2 -13.14 -17.46 -5.60
N LYS A 3 -13.14 -18.29 -5.11
CA LYS A 3 -13.17 -18.45 -3.86
C LYS A 3 -12.43 -17.57 -3.16
N LYS A 4 -11.61 -17.08 -3.61
CA LYS A 4 -10.82 -16.34 -2.94
C LYS A 4 -11.39 -15.26 -2.26
N LYS A 5 -12.38 -14.74 -2.59
CA LYS A 5 -12.87 -13.68 -1.94
C LYS A 5 -13.21 -13.97 -0.60
N VAL A 6 -13.65 -15.03 -0.32
CA VAL A 6 -14.03 -15.35 0.99
C VAL A 6 -12.91 -15.27 1.93
N SER A 7 -11.79 -15.74 1.53
CA SER A 7 -10.71 -15.78 2.43
C SER A 7 -10.19 -14.42 2.76
N ALA A 8 -10.56 -13.43 2.03
CA ALA A 8 -10.07 -12.10 2.30
C ALA A 8 -10.52 -11.56 3.63
N THR A 9 -11.44 -12.17 4.30
CA THR A 9 -11.89 -11.66 5.57
C THR A 9 -11.04 -12.11 6.73
N LYS A 10 -10.15 -13.04 6.54
CA LYS A 10 -9.34 -13.55 7.64
C LYS A 10 -8.02 -12.80 7.72
N PRO A 11 -7.51 -12.56 8.93
CA PRO A 11 -6.29 -11.77 9.10
C PRO A 11 -5.09 -12.27 8.31
N GLY A 12 -4.93 -13.54 8.18
CA GLY A 12 -3.78 -14.06 7.46
C GLY A 12 -4.01 -14.34 6.01
N SER A 13 -5.19 -13.99 5.46
CA SER A 13 -5.47 -14.32 4.09
C SER A 13 -4.76 -13.40 3.13
N PRO A 14 -4.44 -13.87 1.94
CA PRO A 14 -3.79 -13.02 0.95
C PRO A 14 -4.68 -11.85 0.58
N THR A 15 -4.10 -10.71 0.46
CA THR A 15 -4.81 -9.48 0.13
C THR A 15 -3.96 -8.67 -0.81
N GLN A 16 -4.60 -8.02 -1.75
CA GLN A 16 -3.93 -7.10 -2.63
C GLN A 16 -4.60 -5.75 -2.47
N GLN A 17 -3.85 -4.77 -2.11
CA GLN A 17 -4.39 -3.43 -1.85
C GLN A 17 -3.58 -2.41 -2.61
N ARG A 18 -4.27 -1.55 -3.33
CA ARG A 18 -3.61 -0.47 -4.05
C ARG A 18 -3.85 0.82 -3.30
N LEU A 19 -2.80 1.62 -3.18
CA LEU A 19 -2.83 2.83 -2.37
C LEU A 19 -2.23 3.99 -3.13
N TRP A 20 -2.76 5.17 -2.88
CA TRP A 20 -2.07 6.39 -3.27
C TRP A 20 -1.31 6.87 -2.04
N LEU A 21 -0.02 7.08 -2.20
CA LEU A 21 0.82 7.63 -1.15
C LEU A 21 1.20 9.04 -1.57
N MET A 22 0.99 9.98 -0.66
CA MET A 22 1.37 11.36 -0.92
C MET A 22 2.34 11.77 0.15
N TYR A 23 3.55 12.11 -0.26
CA TYR A 23 4.61 12.47 0.66
C TYR A 23 4.75 13.97 0.77
N PRO A 24 4.81 14.50 1.98
CA PRO A 24 5.20 15.92 2.13
C PRO A 24 6.63 16.09 1.65
N PRO A 25 7.02 17.28 1.21
CA PRO A 25 8.35 17.49 0.63
C PRO A 25 9.50 16.98 1.49
N LYS A 26 9.41 17.13 2.79
CA LYS A 26 10.50 16.71 3.65
C LYS A 26 10.67 15.21 3.71
N LEU A 27 9.67 14.46 3.28
CA LEU A 27 9.75 13.00 3.33
C LEU A 27 10.05 12.36 1.98
N ILE A 28 10.19 13.16 0.94
CA ILE A 28 10.38 12.61 -0.40
C ILE A 28 11.63 11.75 -0.50
N LYS A 29 12.66 12.08 0.23
CA LYS A 29 13.91 11.34 0.14
C LYS A 29 13.96 10.10 1.03
N GLN A 30 12.95 9.89 1.86
CA GLN A 30 12.90 8.71 2.71
C GLN A 30 12.55 7.49 1.89
N PRO A 31 13.25 6.37 2.04
CA PRO A 31 12.95 5.18 1.24
C PRO A 31 11.81 4.38 1.85
N PHE A 32 10.62 4.97 1.90
CA PHE A 32 9.48 4.34 2.58
C PHE A 32 9.08 3.00 1.97
N ILE A 33 9.10 2.89 0.64
CA ILE A 33 8.66 1.66 0.01
C ILE A 33 9.61 0.54 0.32
N TRP A 34 10.91 0.83 0.32
CA TRP A 34 11.91 -0.15 0.68
C TRP A 34 11.75 -0.57 2.14
N GLU A 35 11.47 0.40 3.02
CA GLU A 35 11.29 0.09 4.43
C GLU A 35 10.07 -0.77 4.67
N VAL A 36 8.99 -0.52 3.96
CA VAL A 36 7.79 -1.33 4.06
C VAL A 36 8.10 -2.76 3.62
N ALA A 37 8.82 -2.92 2.53
CA ALA A 37 9.14 -4.25 2.04
C ALA A 37 10.03 -5.01 3.02
N ARG A 38 10.86 -4.29 3.77
CA ARG A 38 11.71 -4.94 4.76
C ARG A 38 11.01 -5.25 6.05
N LYS A 39 10.12 -4.39 6.49
CA LYS A 39 9.50 -4.55 7.80
C LYS A 39 8.30 -5.46 7.81
N PHE A 40 7.61 -5.56 6.71
CA PHE A 40 6.36 -6.30 6.66
C PHE A 40 6.43 -7.39 5.59
N LYS A 41 5.62 -8.41 5.74
CA LYS A 41 5.63 -9.51 4.79
C LYS A 41 4.73 -9.18 3.63
N VAL A 42 5.11 -8.17 2.88
CA VAL A 42 4.34 -7.72 1.73
C VAL A 42 5.25 -7.56 0.53
N VAL A 43 4.69 -7.78 -0.64
CA VAL A 43 5.37 -7.50 -1.88
C VAL A 43 4.90 -6.14 -2.34
N THR A 44 5.83 -5.27 -2.68
CA THR A 44 5.50 -3.92 -3.11
C THR A 44 5.66 -3.82 -4.61
N ASN A 45 4.74 -3.14 -5.25
CA ASN A 45 4.79 -2.95 -6.67
C ASN A 45 4.34 -1.53 -7.00
N ILE A 46 5.21 -0.74 -7.58
CA ILE A 46 4.88 0.63 -7.93
C ILE A 46 4.14 0.61 -9.26
N ARG A 47 2.92 1.13 -9.24
CA ARG A 47 2.10 1.17 -10.45
C ARG A 47 2.25 2.48 -11.18
N GLN A 48 2.53 3.54 -10.44
CA GLN A 48 2.64 4.86 -11.02
C GLN A 48 3.35 5.75 -10.03
N ALA A 49 4.13 6.68 -10.47
CA ALA A 49 4.84 7.57 -9.57
C ALA A 49 5.10 8.91 -10.24
N SER A 50 5.00 9.94 -9.45
CA SER A 50 5.37 11.28 -9.88
C SER A 50 6.11 11.90 -8.71
N VAL A 51 7.42 12.01 -8.83
CA VAL A 51 8.24 12.48 -7.72
C VAL A 51 9.13 13.61 -8.21
N THR A 52 9.01 14.75 -7.56
CA THR A 52 9.85 15.90 -7.81
C THR A 52 10.37 16.37 -6.47
N ASP A 53 11.03 17.51 -6.43
CA ASP A 53 11.49 18.05 -5.16
C ASP A 53 10.34 18.48 -4.28
N GLU A 54 9.19 18.72 -4.85
CA GLU A 54 8.06 19.26 -4.10
C GLU A 54 6.87 18.34 -4.02
N ILE A 55 6.79 17.37 -4.90
CA ILE A 55 5.64 16.49 -4.94
C ILE A 55 6.10 15.05 -4.95
N GLY A 56 5.56 14.26 -4.08
CA GLY A 56 5.80 12.83 -4.11
C GLY A 56 4.47 12.12 -4.07
N ILE A 57 4.03 11.61 -5.22
CA ILE A 57 2.79 10.86 -5.32
C ILE A 57 3.11 9.52 -5.95
N VAL A 58 2.75 8.46 -5.26
CA VAL A 58 3.05 7.12 -5.73
C VAL A 58 1.81 6.25 -5.59
N CYS A 59 1.49 5.52 -6.63
CA CYS A 59 0.45 4.50 -6.54
C CYS A 59 1.16 3.19 -6.28
N LEU A 60 0.97 2.64 -5.11
CA LEU A 60 1.67 1.46 -4.65
C LEU A 60 0.68 0.32 -4.45
N GLU A 61 1.06 -0.87 -4.87
CA GLU A 61 0.26 -2.05 -4.63
C GLU A 61 0.96 -2.91 -3.61
N LEU A 62 0.27 -3.29 -2.57
CA LEU A 62 0.80 -4.19 -1.55
C LEU A 62 0.08 -5.53 -1.64
N ASP A 63 0.85 -6.58 -1.59
CA ASP A 63 0.34 -7.92 -1.76
C ASP A 63 0.88 -8.77 -0.63
N GLY A 64 0.04 -9.36 0.15
CA GLY A 64 0.48 -10.19 1.27
C GLY A 64 -0.65 -10.52 2.21
N PRO A 65 -0.32 -11.08 3.37
CA PRO A 65 -1.35 -11.37 4.37
C PRO A 65 -2.07 -10.09 4.80
N ARG A 66 -3.35 -10.20 5.01
CA ARG A 66 -4.17 -9.04 5.30
C ARG A 66 -3.67 -8.23 6.48
N ASP A 67 -3.26 -8.89 7.55
CA ASP A 67 -2.78 -8.19 8.73
C ASP A 67 -1.46 -7.47 8.46
N GLU A 68 -0.61 -8.03 7.60
CA GLU A 68 0.65 -7.38 7.25
C GLU A 68 0.39 -6.16 6.38
N VAL A 69 -0.55 -6.25 5.47
CA VAL A 69 -0.89 -5.12 4.61
C VAL A 69 -1.45 -3.99 5.48
N LYS A 70 -2.31 -4.31 6.43
CA LYS A 70 -2.86 -3.29 7.31
C LYS A 70 -1.80 -2.66 8.17
N ALA A 71 -0.89 -3.46 8.68
CA ALA A 71 0.18 -2.94 9.52
C ALA A 71 1.10 -2.01 8.73
N ALA A 72 1.36 -2.35 7.48
CA ALA A 72 2.19 -1.51 6.62
C ALA A 72 1.52 -0.15 6.37
N ILE A 73 0.23 -0.15 6.14
CA ILE A 73 -0.51 1.10 5.93
C ILE A 73 -0.44 1.96 7.17
N LYS A 74 -0.65 1.39 8.33
CA LYS A 74 -0.61 2.15 9.56
C LYS A 74 0.78 2.71 9.82
N TRP A 75 1.80 1.95 9.51
CA TRP A 75 3.17 2.39 9.68
C TRP A 75 3.47 3.60 8.79
N LEU A 76 3.00 3.56 7.54
CA LEU A 76 3.19 4.68 6.63
C LEU A 76 2.50 5.93 7.16
N GLU A 77 1.28 5.80 7.62
CA GLU A 77 0.54 6.94 8.16
C GLU A 77 1.21 7.48 9.40
N LYS A 78 1.70 6.62 10.25
CA LYS A 78 2.35 7.04 11.47
C LYS A 78 3.62 7.82 11.17
N ASN A 79 4.26 7.55 10.06
CA ASN A 79 5.48 8.24 9.68
C ASN A 79 5.23 9.46 8.80
N GLY A 80 4.01 9.88 8.67
CA GLY A 80 3.70 11.14 8.02
C GLY A 80 3.32 11.05 6.55
N VAL A 81 3.19 9.84 6.01
CA VAL A 81 2.78 9.67 4.63
C VAL A 81 1.25 9.68 4.60
N ASN A 82 0.69 10.44 3.68
CA ASN A 82 -0.75 10.46 3.53
C ASN A 82 -1.14 9.29 2.63
N VAL A 83 -1.94 8.38 3.14
CA VAL A 83 -2.29 7.15 2.43
C VAL A 83 -3.77 7.15 2.10
N GLU A 84 -4.08 6.93 0.82
CA GLU A 84 -5.46 6.81 0.40
C GLU A 84 -5.66 5.52 -0.35
N PRO A 85 -6.55 4.64 0.08
CA PRO A 85 -6.79 3.41 -0.66
C PRO A 85 -7.45 3.71 -2.01
N VAL A 86 -7.08 2.95 -3.02
CA VAL A 86 -7.72 3.05 -4.30
C VAL A 86 -8.92 2.11 -4.25
N GLU A 87 -10.10 2.66 -4.47
CA GLU A 87 -11.27 1.86 -4.47
C GLU A 87 -11.39 1.17 -5.78
N ILE A 88 -11.37 -0.12 -5.81
CA ILE A 88 -11.53 -0.86 -7.00
C ILE A 88 -12.94 -1.23 -7.09
N SER A 89 -13.65 -0.64 -7.94
CA SER A 89 -15.00 -0.88 -8.06
C SER A 89 -15.24 -2.15 -8.63
N VAL A 90 -15.62 -2.94 -8.01
CA VAL A 90 -15.83 -4.15 -8.51
C VAL A 90 -17.08 -4.38 -8.98
N MET A 91 -17.39 -4.15 -9.35
CA MET A 91 -18.36 -4.44 -9.80
C MET A 91 -18.63 -5.26 -10.49
N GLU A 92 -18.37 -5.53 -10.62
CA GLU A 92 -18.54 -6.25 -11.02
C GLU A 92 -19.01 -6.90 -10.91
N SER A 93 -19.21 -6.91 -10.86
CA SER A 93 -19.54 -7.63 -10.77
C SER A 93 -19.84 -8.09 -10.96
#